data_b8d738871fe9b8c53b6da9a076682dd1
#
_entry.id   b8d738871fe9b8c53b6da9a076682dd1
#
_cell.length_a   1.000
_cell.length_b   1.000
_cell.length_c   1.000
_cell.angle_alpha   90.00
_cell.angle_beta   90.00
_cell.angle_gamma   90.00
#
_symmetry.space_group_name_H-M   'P 1'
#
loop_
_entity.id
_entity.type
_entity.pdbx_description
1 polymer ?
#
loop_
_entity_poly.entity_id
_entity_poly.type
_entity_poly.pdbx_seq_one_letter_code
_entity_poly.pdbx_strand_id
1 'polypeptide(L)'
;GIGLTITGLGALLAAPFILIKAWVNERNTIAGEQGLITDRFTKAVGQLGEEKTVKVQTLQDPRDEKGRFQERVLTIERTEPNIEVRLGAIYALERIARDSERDHVPVMETLCAYIRENARSGPPRDFPLPSLEDEDEDAPAAVRETRIATRRLMQQNRREVFGEAQPLRADVQAALRVIERRTDRQKEIEGEEFRLDLRRANLQSLDLASADLRLADLSQARLEGADLV
;
A
#
# COMPACT_ATOMS: atom_id res chain seq x y z
N GLY A 1 -53.56 36.59 -37.56
CA GLY A 1 -53.58 35.24 -36.96
C GLY A 1 -52.52 34.31 -37.50
N ILE A 2 -51.74 34.66 -38.54
CA ILE A 2 -50.78 33.74 -39.20
C ILE A 2 -49.37 33.81 -38.60
N GLY A 3 -48.99 34.87 -37.87
CA GLY A 3 -47.69 35.04 -37.27
C GLY A 3 -47.42 34.20 -36.04
N LEU A 4 -48.42 33.78 -35.28
CA LEU A 4 -48.29 33.01 -34.05
C LEU A 4 -48.08 31.49 -34.28
N THR A 5 -48.46 30.99 -35.43
CA THR A 5 -48.35 29.57 -35.77
C THR A 5 -46.96 29.17 -36.26
N ILE A 6 -46.20 30.08 -36.88
CA ILE A 6 -44.86 29.79 -37.43
C ILE A 6 -43.81 29.72 -36.29
N THR A 7 -43.94 30.58 -35.28
CA THR A 7 -43.05 30.57 -34.10
C THR A 7 -43.24 29.32 -33.24
N GLY A 8 -44.45 28.78 -33.16
CA GLY A 8 -44.74 27.55 -32.40
C GLY A 8 -44.16 26.28 -33.05
N LEU A 9 -44.16 26.19 -34.36
CA LEU A 9 -43.64 25.04 -35.08
C LEU A 9 -42.13 24.95 -35.04
N GLY A 10 -41.42 26.09 -35.07
CA GLY A 10 -39.98 26.17 -34.94
C GLY A 10 -39.48 25.71 -33.57
N ALA A 11 -40.19 26.05 -32.48
CA ALA A 11 -39.87 25.63 -31.14
C ALA A 11 -40.08 24.11 -30.94
N LEU A 12 -41.08 23.52 -31.57
CA LEU A 12 -41.41 22.10 -31.47
C LEU A 12 -40.36 21.23 -32.19
N LEU A 13 -39.76 21.71 -33.28
CA LEU A 13 -38.71 21.03 -34.04
C LEU A 13 -37.31 21.22 -33.40
N ALA A 14 -37.10 22.31 -32.67
CA ALA A 14 -35.84 22.60 -32.02
C ALA A 14 -35.68 21.86 -30.67
N ALA A 15 -36.77 21.54 -29.98
CA ALA A 15 -36.73 20.87 -28.68
C ALA A 15 -35.96 19.51 -28.69
N PRO A 16 -36.23 18.58 -29.63
CA PRO A 16 -35.46 17.31 -29.66
C PRO A 16 -33.96 17.51 -29.95
N PHE A 17 -33.62 18.52 -30.74
CA PHE A 17 -32.22 18.82 -31.06
C PHE A 17 -31.47 19.40 -29.85
N ILE A 18 -32.12 20.23 -29.06
CA ILE A 18 -31.56 20.77 -27.80
C ILE A 18 -31.36 19.65 -26.79
N LEU A 19 -32.32 18.73 -26.65
CA LEU A 19 -32.19 17.58 -25.76
C LEU A 19 -31.09 16.61 -26.18
N ILE A 20 -30.96 16.32 -27.46
CA ILE A 20 -29.90 15.49 -28.00
C ILE A 20 -28.52 16.15 -27.75
N LYS A 21 -28.43 17.45 -28.00
CA LYS A 21 -27.19 18.20 -27.77
C LYS A 21 -26.79 18.24 -26.28
N ALA A 22 -27.76 18.42 -25.40
CA ALA A 22 -27.56 18.37 -23.96
C ALA A 22 -27.09 16.98 -23.52
N TRP A 23 -27.73 15.92 -23.99
CA TRP A 23 -27.39 14.54 -23.71
C TRP A 23 -25.96 14.14 -24.22
N VAL A 24 -25.64 14.55 -25.48
CA VAL A 24 -24.29 14.32 -26.05
C VAL A 24 -23.23 15.10 -25.27
N ASN A 25 -23.50 16.32 -24.84
CA ASN A 25 -22.59 17.14 -24.05
C ASN A 25 -22.34 16.53 -22.68
N GLU A 26 -23.40 16.06 -22.01
CA GLU A 26 -23.28 15.34 -20.74
C GLU A 26 -22.43 14.07 -20.86
N ARG A 27 -22.66 13.25 -21.88
CA ARG A 27 -21.85 12.07 -22.17
C ARG A 27 -20.37 12.38 -22.43
N ASN A 28 -20.10 13.44 -23.17
CA ASN A 28 -18.74 13.88 -23.46
C ASN A 28 -18.02 14.38 -22.19
N THR A 29 -18.75 15.05 -21.30
CA THR A 29 -18.22 15.51 -20.02
C THR A 29 -17.85 14.32 -19.14
N ILE A 30 -18.76 13.34 -19.00
CA ILE A 30 -18.51 12.11 -18.23
C ILE A 30 -17.33 11.32 -18.80
N ALA A 31 -17.26 11.16 -20.13
CA ALA A 31 -16.15 10.48 -20.79
C ALA A 31 -14.82 11.22 -20.58
N GLY A 32 -14.84 12.55 -20.60
CA GLY A 32 -13.67 13.37 -20.32
C GLY A 32 -13.19 13.25 -18.88
N GLU A 33 -14.09 13.25 -17.91
CA GLU A 33 -13.77 13.06 -16.49
C GLU A 33 -13.17 11.68 -16.23
N GLN A 34 -13.75 10.62 -16.82
CA GLN A 34 -13.23 9.26 -16.71
C GLN A 34 -11.82 9.13 -17.31
N GLY A 35 -11.56 9.76 -18.45
CA GLY A 35 -10.23 9.82 -19.05
C GLY A 35 -9.21 10.47 -18.13
N LEU A 36 -9.56 11.61 -17.51
CA LEU A 36 -8.70 12.31 -16.56
C LEU A 36 -8.39 11.49 -15.31
N ILE A 37 -9.36 10.74 -14.78
CA ILE A 37 -9.15 9.87 -13.63
C ILE A 37 -8.19 8.74 -13.98
N THR A 38 -8.38 8.10 -15.14
CA THR A 38 -7.51 7.03 -15.63
C THR A 38 -6.07 7.51 -15.79
N ASP A 39 -5.86 8.70 -16.36
CA ASP A 39 -4.54 9.29 -16.54
C ASP A 39 -3.87 9.57 -15.19
N ARG A 40 -4.62 10.13 -14.24
CA ARG A 40 -4.13 10.39 -12.88
C ARG A 40 -3.77 9.09 -12.16
N PHE A 41 -4.59 8.06 -12.28
CA PHE A 41 -4.33 6.74 -11.71
C PHE A 41 -3.06 6.13 -12.28
N THR A 42 -2.94 6.08 -13.61
CA THR A 42 -1.74 5.54 -14.29
C THR A 42 -0.48 6.29 -13.88
N LYS A 43 -0.54 7.62 -13.81
CA LYS A 43 0.59 8.44 -13.35
C LYS A 43 0.96 8.15 -11.90
N ALA A 44 -0.02 8.06 -11.01
CA ALA A 44 0.21 7.76 -9.60
C ALA A 44 0.84 6.37 -9.42
N VAL A 45 0.32 5.35 -10.11
CA VAL A 45 0.89 3.99 -10.09
C VAL A 45 2.33 3.99 -10.60
N GLY A 46 2.62 4.70 -11.69
CA GLY A 46 4.00 4.86 -12.18
C GLY A 46 4.93 5.46 -11.14
N GLN A 47 4.46 6.48 -10.41
CA GLN A 47 5.23 7.16 -9.37
C GLN A 47 5.47 6.31 -8.11
N LEU A 48 4.67 5.26 -7.85
CA LEU A 48 4.94 4.31 -6.75
C LEU A 48 6.25 3.54 -6.95
N GLY A 49 6.69 3.36 -8.20
CA GLY A 49 7.95 2.69 -8.56
C GLY A 49 9.16 3.61 -8.60
N GLU A 50 8.99 4.93 -8.36
CA GLU A 50 10.09 5.89 -8.54
C GLU A 50 11.26 5.66 -7.61
N GLU A 51 12.44 5.78 -8.18
CA GLU A 51 13.72 5.63 -7.50
C GLU A 51 14.60 6.86 -7.73
N LYS A 52 15.51 7.13 -6.82
CA LYS A 52 16.53 8.18 -6.94
C LYS A 52 17.92 7.62 -6.80
N THR A 53 18.84 8.12 -7.60
CA THR A 53 20.26 7.76 -7.47
C THR A 53 20.93 8.73 -6.49
N VAL A 54 21.51 8.17 -5.44
CA VAL A 54 22.24 8.91 -4.42
C VAL A 54 23.73 8.59 -4.56
N LYS A 55 24.57 9.63 -4.54
CA LYS A 55 26.01 9.48 -4.53
C LYS A 55 26.50 9.45 -3.09
N VAL A 56 26.97 8.29 -2.65
CA VAL A 56 27.54 8.12 -1.32
C VAL A 56 29.07 8.11 -1.41
N GLN A 57 29.71 9.01 -0.68
CA GLN A 57 31.16 9.01 -0.56
C GLN A 57 31.56 8.08 0.61
N THR A 58 32.27 7.03 0.29
CA THR A 58 32.80 6.09 1.27
C THR A 58 34.32 6.24 1.32
N LEU A 59 34.85 6.44 2.52
CA LEU A 59 36.28 6.36 2.75
C LEU A 59 36.69 4.88 2.75
N GLN A 60 37.49 4.48 1.78
CA GLN A 60 38.20 3.21 1.86
C GLN A 60 39.59 3.46 2.41
N ASP A 61 40.00 2.57 3.25
CA ASP A 61 41.32 2.53 3.84
C ASP A 61 42.16 1.40 3.17
N PRO A 62 42.62 1.59 1.91
CA PRO A 62 43.50 0.65 1.28
C PRO A 62 44.89 0.88 1.81
N ARG A 63 45.50 -0.16 2.33
CA ARG A 63 46.93 -0.17 2.60
C ARG A 63 47.65 -0.28 1.26
N ASP A 64 48.63 0.61 1.03
CA ASP A 64 49.56 0.44 -0.09
C ASP A 64 50.44 -0.81 0.10
N GLU A 65 51.16 -1.22 -0.92
CA GLU A 65 52.10 -2.37 -0.86
C GLU A 65 53.14 -2.23 0.24
N LYS A 66 53.29 -1.06 0.85
CA LYS A 66 54.21 -0.74 1.96
C LYS A 66 53.48 -0.61 3.31
N GLY A 67 52.16 -0.97 3.37
CA GLY A 67 51.37 -0.93 4.60
C GLY A 67 51.01 0.47 5.09
N ARG A 68 51.15 1.50 4.27
CA ARG A 68 50.78 2.88 4.61
C ARG A 68 49.32 3.15 4.22
N PHE A 69 48.58 3.84 5.10
CA PHE A 69 47.21 4.25 4.86
C PHE A 69 47.14 5.30 3.74
N GLN A 70 46.37 5.01 2.73
CA GLN A 70 46.09 5.95 1.65
C GLN A 70 44.58 6.22 1.64
N GLU A 71 44.23 7.34 2.16
CA GLU A 71 42.81 7.77 2.21
C GLU A 71 42.28 7.95 0.78
N ARG A 72 41.39 7.06 0.35
CA ARG A 72 40.79 7.11 -0.97
C ARG A 72 39.29 7.29 -0.82
N VAL A 73 38.77 8.42 -1.33
CA VAL A 73 37.35 8.68 -1.41
C VAL A 73 36.80 7.95 -2.63
N LEU A 74 35.96 6.95 -2.39
CA LEU A 74 35.18 6.30 -3.44
C LEU A 74 33.79 6.89 -3.45
N THR A 75 33.35 7.35 -4.63
CA THR A 75 31.97 7.73 -4.84
C THR A 75 31.22 6.52 -5.37
N ILE A 76 30.31 5.98 -4.56
CA ILE A 76 29.44 4.85 -4.94
C ILE A 76 28.08 5.44 -5.26
N GLU A 77 27.53 5.11 -6.44
CA GLU A 77 26.16 5.41 -6.78
C GLU A 77 25.26 4.31 -6.25
N ARG A 78 24.24 4.69 -5.48
CA ARG A 78 23.24 3.79 -4.93
C ARG A 78 21.86 4.25 -5.34
N THR A 79 21.05 3.31 -5.81
CA THR A 79 19.64 3.54 -6.13
C THR A 79 18.80 3.29 -4.88
N GLU A 80 17.98 4.26 -4.52
CA GLU A 80 17.10 4.21 -3.35
C GLU A 80 15.67 4.61 -3.74
N PRO A 81 14.64 4.12 -3.03
CA PRO A 81 13.26 4.57 -3.24
C PRO A 81 13.14 6.08 -3.10
N ASN A 82 12.47 6.73 -4.04
CA ASN A 82 12.15 8.16 -3.93
C ASN A 82 10.89 8.35 -3.08
N ILE A 83 11.09 8.40 -1.75
CA ILE A 83 10.00 8.41 -0.77
C ILE A 83 9.06 9.59 -0.97
N GLU A 84 9.58 10.76 -1.30
CA GLU A 84 8.80 11.99 -1.50
C GLU A 84 7.81 11.83 -2.66
N VAL A 85 8.27 11.27 -3.78
CA VAL A 85 7.43 11.02 -4.96
C VAL A 85 6.41 9.92 -4.67
N ARG A 86 6.83 8.84 -4.00
CA ARG A 86 5.96 7.73 -3.60
C ARG A 86 4.85 8.18 -2.66
N LEU A 87 5.15 9.04 -1.69
CA LEU A 87 4.13 9.66 -0.82
C LEU A 87 3.12 10.47 -1.61
N GLY A 88 3.59 11.29 -2.55
CA GLY A 88 2.70 12.05 -3.44
C GLY A 88 1.78 11.15 -4.24
N ALA A 89 2.29 10.03 -4.74
CA ALA A 89 1.52 9.01 -5.47
C ALA A 89 0.43 8.37 -4.60
N ILE A 90 0.78 7.96 -3.37
CA ILE A 90 -0.16 7.35 -2.43
C ILE A 90 -1.32 8.29 -2.10
N TYR A 91 -1.04 9.57 -1.84
CA TYR A 91 -2.09 10.55 -1.57
C TYR A 91 -2.90 10.92 -2.83
N ALA A 92 -2.30 10.85 -4.02
CA ALA A 92 -3.05 10.99 -5.27
C ALA A 92 -4.01 9.82 -5.47
N LEU A 93 -3.60 8.59 -5.17
CA LEU A 93 -4.46 7.40 -5.17
C LEU A 93 -5.58 7.51 -4.14
N GLU A 94 -5.31 7.99 -2.92
CA GLU A 94 -6.34 8.25 -1.91
C GLU A 94 -7.41 9.19 -2.44
N ARG A 95 -7.00 10.28 -3.10
CA ARG A 95 -7.94 11.23 -3.68
C ARG A 95 -8.79 10.60 -4.78
N ILE A 96 -8.18 9.81 -5.66
CA ILE A 96 -8.91 9.09 -6.71
C ILE A 96 -9.95 8.15 -6.09
N ALA A 97 -9.57 7.38 -5.05
CA ALA A 97 -10.48 6.48 -4.35
C ALA A 97 -11.65 7.19 -3.66
N ARG A 98 -11.49 8.46 -3.29
CA ARG A 98 -12.58 9.29 -2.74
C ARG A 98 -13.48 9.88 -3.82
N ASP A 99 -12.89 10.31 -4.93
CA ASP A 99 -13.59 11.01 -5.99
C ASP A 99 -14.34 10.04 -6.95
N SER A 100 -13.93 8.76 -6.99
CA SER A 100 -14.46 7.74 -7.90
C SER A 100 -14.79 6.43 -7.17
N GLU A 101 -16.07 6.14 -7.03
CA GLU A 101 -16.53 4.86 -6.47
C GLU A 101 -16.06 3.67 -7.31
N ARG A 102 -15.98 3.82 -8.61
CA ARG A 102 -15.53 2.80 -9.56
C ARG A 102 -14.06 2.42 -9.35
N ASP A 103 -13.22 3.42 -9.05
CA ASP A 103 -11.77 3.22 -8.97
C ASP A 103 -11.32 2.94 -7.53
N HIS A 104 -12.23 2.96 -6.56
CA HIS A 104 -11.93 2.72 -5.16
C HIS A 104 -11.29 1.35 -4.93
N VAL A 105 -11.93 0.26 -5.35
CA VAL A 105 -11.42 -1.11 -5.17
C VAL A 105 -10.07 -1.31 -5.85
N PRO A 106 -9.86 -0.95 -7.13
CA PRO A 106 -8.55 -1.00 -7.78
C PRO A 106 -7.45 -0.22 -7.05
N VAL A 107 -7.78 0.93 -6.44
CA VAL A 107 -6.82 1.68 -5.62
C VAL A 107 -6.45 0.90 -4.37
N MET A 108 -7.42 0.31 -3.65
CA MET A 108 -7.15 -0.50 -2.45
C MET A 108 -6.27 -1.71 -2.78
N GLU A 109 -6.56 -2.41 -3.86
CA GLU A 109 -5.74 -3.52 -4.35
C GLU A 109 -4.30 -3.09 -4.67
N THR A 110 -4.15 -1.94 -5.33
CA THR A 110 -2.83 -1.36 -5.66
C THR A 110 -2.04 -1.04 -4.40
N LEU A 111 -2.67 -0.42 -3.40
CA LEU A 111 -2.02 -0.09 -2.13
C LEU A 111 -1.66 -1.36 -1.33
N CYS A 112 -2.52 -2.38 -1.32
CA CYS A 112 -2.19 -3.66 -0.71
C CYS A 112 -0.99 -4.33 -1.39
N ALA A 113 -0.96 -4.35 -2.73
CA ALA A 113 0.19 -4.85 -3.48
C ALA A 113 1.46 -4.07 -3.16
N TYR A 114 1.37 -2.74 -3.10
CA TYR A 114 2.49 -1.88 -2.72
C TYR A 114 3.03 -2.21 -1.32
N ILE A 115 2.15 -2.40 -0.34
CA ILE A 115 2.55 -2.79 1.02
C ILE A 115 3.24 -4.15 1.02
N ARG A 116 2.68 -5.16 0.33
CA ARG A 116 3.29 -6.49 0.25
C ARG A 116 4.73 -6.47 -0.25
N GLU A 117 4.99 -5.66 -1.28
CA GLU A 117 6.31 -5.59 -1.93
C GLU A 117 7.29 -4.69 -1.16
N ASN A 118 6.81 -3.72 -0.40
CA ASN A 118 7.65 -2.66 0.15
C ASN A 118 7.68 -2.60 1.68
N ALA A 119 6.86 -3.36 2.41
CA ALA A 119 6.76 -3.26 3.87
C ALA A 119 8.10 -3.52 4.54
N ARG A 120 8.88 -4.45 4.01
CA ARG A 120 10.23 -4.73 4.48
C ARG A 120 11.19 -4.96 3.33
N SER A 121 12.39 -4.42 3.47
CA SER A 121 13.50 -4.69 2.56
C SER A 121 14.15 -6.04 2.93
N GLY A 122 14.24 -6.94 1.96
CA GLY A 122 14.92 -8.23 2.09
C GLY A 122 14.00 -9.43 2.35
N PRO A 123 14.55 -10.64 2.24
CA PRO A 123 13.79 -11.87 2.40
C PRO A 123 13.32 -12.05 3.86
N PRO A 124 12.22 -12.79 4.07
CA PRO A 124 11.79 -13.18 5.40
C PRO A 124 12.91 -13.95 6.12
N ARG A 125 13.06 -13.71 7.41
CA ARG A 125 13.99 -14.45 8.27
C ARG A 125 13.23 -15.61 8.91
N ASP A 126 13.87 -16.76 8.99
CA ASP A 126 13.34 -17.87 9.77
C ASP A 126 13.68 -17.66 11.24
N PHE A 127 12.64 -17.58 12.05
CA PHE A 127 12.78 -17.54 13.50
C PHE A 127 12.50 -18.95 14.06
N PRO A 128 13.24 -19.36 15.09
CA PRO A 128 13.05 -20.67 15.71
C PRO A 128 11.79 -20.68 16.59
N LEU A 129 10.64 -20.37 15.99
CA LEU A 129 9.37 -20.46 16.69
C LEU A 129 8.81 -21.87 16.53
N PRO A 130 8.27 -22.46 17.60
CA PRO A 130 7.49 -23.70 17.48
C PRO A 130 6.32 -23.44 16.52
N SER A 131 6.19 -24.26 15.48
CA SER A 131 5.07 -24.20 14.55
C SER A 131 3.75 -24.35 15.30
N LEU A 132 2.74 -23.54 14.93
CA LEU A 132 1.37 -23.72 15.45
C LEU A 132 0.71 -24.96 14.88
N GLU A 133 1.18 -25.42 13.72
CA GLU A 133 0.70 -26.64 13.06
C GLU A 133 1.03 -27.92 13.85
N ASP A 134 1.98 -27.83 14.79
CA ASP A 134 2.30 -28.90 15.72
C ASP A 134 1.45 -28.88 17.02
N GLU A 135 0.33 -28.19 17.04
CA GLU A 135 -0.68 -28.34 18.11
C GLU A 135 -1.41 -29.67 17.93
N ASP A 136 -0.66 -30.73 18.10
CA ASP A 136 -1.22 -32.06 18.30
C ASP A 136 -2.03 -31.98 19.61
N GLU A 137 -3.37 -31.99 19.51
CA GLU A 137 -4.26 -31.98 20.68
C GLU A 137 -3.98 -33.19 21.59
N ASP A 138 -3.43 -34.26 21.02
CA ASP A 138 -3.04 -35.47 21.71
C ASP A 138 -1.62 -35.42 22.31
N ALA A 139 -0.89 -34.29 22.17
CA ALA A 139 0.43 -34.18 22.76
C ALA A 139 0.39 -34.31 24.29
N PRO A 140 1.37 -35.01 24.89
CA PRO A 140 1.47 -35.14 26.34
C PRO A 140 1.42 -33.81 27.06
N ALA A 141 0.75 -33.73 28.23
CA ALA A 141 0.58 -32.49 29.00
C ALA A 141 1.91 -31.74 29.23
N ALA A 142 2.98 -32.47 29.52
CA ALA A 142 4.33 -31.88 29.70
C ALA A 142 4.85 -31.18 28.45
N VAL A 143 4.55 -31.67 27.26
CA VAL A 143 4.95 -31.05 25.99
C VAL A 143 4.15 -29.78 25.77
N ARG A 144 2.85 -29.79 26.06
CA ARG A 144 1.99 -28.62 25.97
C ARG A 144 2.43 -27.50 26.94
N GLU A 145 2.71 -27.87 28.21
CA GLU A 145 3.22 -26.93 29.20
C GLU A 145 4.56 -26.31 28.80
N THR A 146 5.48 -27.11 28.27
CA THR A 146 6.78 -26.60 27.78
C THR A 146 6.60 -25.63 26.62
N ARG A 147 5.70 -25.91 25.69
CA ARG A 147 5.38 -25.01 24.56
C ARG A 147 4.77 -23.69 25.06
N ILE A 148 3.84 -23.74 26.01
CA ILE A 148 3.24 -22.54 26.62
C ILE A 148 4.32 -21.70 27.34
N ALA A 149 5.19 -22.36 28.12
CA ALA A 149 6.28 -21.68 28.82
C ALA A 149 7.27 -21.04 27.84
N THR A 150 7.64 -21.74 26.78
CA THR A 150 8.51 -21.21 25.72
C THR A 150 7.85 -20.01 25.01
N ARG A 151 6.58 -20.09 24.69
CA ARG A 151 5.82 -18.97 24.09
C ARG A 151 5.80 -17.75 25.01
N ARG A 152 5.53 -17.95 26.32
CA ARG A 152 5.56 -16.86 27.32
C ARG A 152 6.95 -16.23 27.43
N LEU A 153 8.00 -17.06 27.47
CA LEU A 153 9.39 -16.58 27.51
C LEU A 153 9.76 -15.77 26.27
N MET A 154 9.34 -16.22 25.09
CA MET A 154 9.55 -15.48 23.84
C MET A 154 8.79 -14.16 23.79
N GLN A 155 7.57 -14.11 24.33
CA GLN A 155 6.80 -12.87 24.46
C GLN A 155 7.46 -11.90 25.44
N GLN A 156 7.97 -12.38 26.56
CA GLN A 156 8.67 -11.57 27.56
C GLN A 156 10.00 -11.04 27.03
N ASN A 157 10.74 -11.86 26.31
CA ASN A 157 12.06 -11.52 25.76
C ASN A 157 12.01 -11.19 24.27
N ARG A 158 10.88 -10.65 23.79
CA ARG A 158 10.65 -10.32 22.38
C ARG A 158 11.80 -9.52 21.76
N ARG A 159 12.31 -8.51 22.48
CA ARG A 159 13.45 -7.68 22.01
C ARG A 159 14.73 -8.47 21.85
N GLU A 160 14.98 -9.47 22.68
CA GLU A 160 16.16 -10.32 22.59
C GLU A 160 16.07 -11.30 21.42
N VAL A 161 14.86 -11.84 21.17
CA VAL A 161 14.61 -12.84 20.11
C VAL A 161 14.47 -12.21 18.74
N PHE A 162 13.72 -11.12 18.63
CA PHE A 162 13.33 -10.50 17.35
C PHE A 162 14.06 -9.17 17.08
N GLY A 163 14.76 -8.62 18.09
CA GLY A 163 15.28 -7.26 18.07
C GLY A 163 14.19 -6.21 18.34
N GLU A 164 14.57 -4.95 18.27
CA GLU A 164 13.60 -3.87 18.36
C GLU A 164 12.73 -3.81 17.10
N ALA A 165 11.43 -3.55 17.28
CA ALA A 165 10.54 -3.34 16.15
C ALA A 165 11.02 -2.15 15.32
N GLN A 166 11.14 -2.34 14.03
CA GLN A 166 11.58 -1.29 13.12
C GLN A 166 10.37 -0.44 12.71
N PRO A 167 10.52 0.88 12.71
CA PRO A 167 9.46 1.73 12.20
C PRO A 167 9.22 1.43 10.73
N LEU A 168 7.95 1.46 10.35
CA LEU A 168 7.56 1.37 8.95
C LEU A 168 8.19 2.52 8.16
N ARG A 169 8.65 2.21 6.95
CA ARG A 169 9.07 3.25 6.00
C ARG A 169 7.88 4.18 5.73
N ALA A 170 8.14 5.49 5.60
CA ALA A 170 7.10 6.51 5.59
C ALA A 170 6.03 6.32 4.49
N ASP A 171 6.41 5.82 3.33
CA ASP A 171 5.50 5.52 2.22
C ASP A 171 4.59 4.32 2.52
N VAL A 172 5.12 3.25 3.12
CA VAL A 172 4.31 2.10 3.55
C VAL A 172 3.35 2.50 4.65
N GLN A 173 3.80 3.31 5.62
CA GLN A 173 2.94 3.85 6.67
C GLN A 173 1.82 4.73 6.10
N ALA A 174 2.13 5.54 5.07
CA ALA A 174 1.11 6.34 4.38
C ALA A 174 0.08 5.45 3.67
N ALA A 175 0.51 4.39 3.00
CA ALA A 175 -0.40 3.44 2.34
C ALA A 175 -1.34 2.76 3.36
N LEU A 176 -0.81 2.30 4.50
CA LEU A 176 -1.63 1.75 5.59
C LEU A 176 -2.64 2.77 6.12
N ARG A 177 -2.23 4.02 6.35
CA ARG A 177 -3.13 5.09 6.79
C ARG A 177 -4.24 5.39 5.79
N VAL A 178 -3.98 5.31 4.50
CA VAL A 178 -5.02 5.48 3.47
C VAL A 178 -6.04 4.35 3.56
N ILE A 179 -5.59 3.11 3.73
CA ILE A 179 -6.45 1.95 3.93
C ILE A 179 -7.29 2.10 5.22
N GLU A 180 -6.70 2.57 6.31
CA GLU A 180 -7.38 2.78 7.58
C GLU A 180 -8.46 3.84 7.51
N ARG A 181 -8.19 4.95 6.82
CA ARG A 181 -9.12 6.10 6.70
C ARG A 181 -10.28 5.90 5.74
N ARG A 182 -10.50 4.67 5.26
CA ARG A 182 -11.69 4.35 4.45
C ARG A 182 -12.97 4.70 5.18
N THR A 183 -13.82 5.46 4.52
CA THR A 183 -15.14 5.83 5.04
C THR A 183 -16.09 4.64 5.02
N ASP A 184 -17.18 4.71 5.80
CA ASP A 184 -18.21 3.67 5.77
C ASP A 184 -18.80 3.49 4.38
N ARG A 185 -18.99 4.59 3.64
CA ARG A 185 -19.43 4.55 2.24
C ARG A 185 -18.47 3.76 1.35
N GLN A 186 -17.18 3.93 1.52
CA GLN A 186 -16.17 3.17 0.76
C GLN A 186 -16.18 1.68 1.11
N LYS A 187 -16.39 1.33 2.37
CA LYS A 187 -16.55 -0.05 2.81
C LYS A 187 -17.84 -0.69 2.27
N GLU A 188 -18.92 0.08 2.12
CA GLU A 188 -20.13 -0.38 1.44
C GLU A 188 -19.87 -0.71 -0.03
N ILE A 189 -19.08 0.10 -0.74
CA ILE A 189 -18.70 -0.13 -2.15
C ILE A 189 -17.85 -1.41 -2.28
N GLU A 190 -16.96 -1.66 -1.31
CA GLU A 190 -16.14 -2.88 -1.26
C GLU A 190 -17.00 -4.14 -1.12
N GLY A 191 -18.13 -4.06 -0.41
CA GLY A 191 -19.02 -5.19 -0.17
C GLY A 191 -18.45 -6.19 0.86
N GLU A 192 -19.24 -7.22 1.15
CA GLU A 192 -18.90 -8.19 2.21
C GLU A 192 -17.78 -9.16 1.85
N GLU A 193 -17.55 -9.38 0.56
CA GLU A 193 -16.54 -10.32 0.07
C GLU A 193 -15.14 -9.70 -0.08
N PHE A 194 -15.03 -8.38 -0.14
CA PHE A 194 -13.75 -7.72 -0.30
C PHE A 194 -12.88 -7.88 0.95
N ARG A 195 -11.63 -8.22 0.74
CA ARG A 195 -10.61 -8.30 1.78
C ARG A 195 -9.35 -7.58 1.32
N LEU A 196 -8.72 -6.85 2.22
CA LEU A 196 -7.41 -6.25 1.98
C LEU A 196 -6.38 -7.37 1.81
N ASP A 197 -5.90 -7.55 0.61
CA ASP A 197 -4.96 -8.65 0.29
C ASP A 197 -3.53 -8.31 0.73
N LEU A 198 -3.19 -8.73 1.94
CA LEU A 198 -1.84 -8.67 2.50
C LEU A 198 -1.20 -10.07 2.63
N ARG A 199 -1.69 -11.02 1.86
CA ARG A 199 -1.15 -12.38 1.83
C ARG A 199 0.34 -12.37 1.49
N ARG A 200 1.10 -13.21 2.20
CA ARG A 200 2.56 -13.38 2.02
C ARG A 200 3.38 -12.11 2.26
N ALA A 201 2.78 -11.04 2.80
CA ALA A 201 3.52 -9.84 3.15
C ALA A 201 4.60 -10.15 4.20
N ASN A 202 5.80 -9.61 4.01
CA ASN A 202 6.84 -9.67 5.03
C ASN A 202 6.71 -8.48 5.99
N LEU A 203 6.01 -8.72 7.10
CA LEU A 203 5.75 -7.72 8.14
C LEU A 203 6.54 -7.99 9.43
N GLN A 204 7.58 -8.82 9.35
CA GLN A 204 8.39 -9.23 10.50
C GLN A 204 9.06 -8.04 11.20
N SER A 205 9.01 -8.01 12.54
CA SER A 205 9.63 -7.00 13.38
C SER A 205 9.24 -5.55 13.02
N LEU A 206 8.07 -5.33 12.43
CA LEU A 206 7.55 -4.00 12.14
C LEU A 206 6.65 -3.49 13.27
N ASP A 207 6.67 -2.19 13.47
CA ASP A 207 5.72 -1.52 14.36
C ASP A 207 4.41 -1.28 13.58
N LEU A 208 3.39 -2.08 13.89
CA LEU A 208 2.06 -2.05 13.30
C LEU A 208 0.98 -1.63 14.32
N ALA A 209 1.39 -1.12 15.50
CA ALA A 209 0.47 -0.78 16.57
C ALA A 209 -0.62 0.24 16.17
N SER A 210 -0.31 1.09 15.18
CA SER A 210 -1.26 2.06 14.63
C SER A 210 -2.00 1.58 13.37
N ALA A 211 -1.79 0.34 12.92
CA ALA A 211 -2.35 -0.15 11.66
C ALA A 211 -3.70 -0.87 11.89
N ASP A 212 -4.77 -0.37 11.28
CA ASP A 212 -6.05 -1.09 11.24
C ASP A 212 -6.04 -2.19 10.18
N LEU A 213 -5.64 -3.39 10.59
CA LEU A 213 -5.59 -4.59 9.75
C LEU A 213 -6.86 -5.44 9.86
N ARG A 214 -7.93 -4.93 10.46
CA ARG A 214 -9.22 -5.63 10.50
C ARG A 214 -9.71 -5.85 9.07
N LEU A 215 -10.26 -7.03 8.82
CA LEU A 215 -10.71 -7.48 7.49
C LEU A 215 -9.57 -7.64 6.46
N ALA A 216 -8.30 -7.64 6.87
CA ALA A 216 -7.20 -7.97 5.99
C ALA A 216 -7.02 -9.50 5.91
N ASP A 217 -6.76 -9.99 4.71
CA ASP A 217 -6.28 -11.35 4.51
C ASP A 217 -4.75 -11.38 4.71
N LEU A 218 -4.34 -11.89 5.85
CA LEU A 218 -2.95 -12.06 6.26
C LEU A 218 -2.44 -13.49 6.05
N SER A 219 -3.14 -14.30 5.27
CA SER A 219 -2.76 -15.69 5.01
C SER A 219 -1.33 -15.79 4.51
N GLN A 220 -0.53 -16.60 5.18
CA GLN A 220 0.90 -16.75 4.88
C GLN A 220 1.75 -15.48 5.05
N ALA A 221 1.21 -14.40 5.63
CA ALA A 221 2.02 -13.25 5.99
C ALA A 221 2.95 -13.59 7.16
N ARG A 222 4.16 -13.04 7.13
CA ARG A 222 5.17 -13.22 8.19
C ARG A 222 5.06 -12.05 9.16
N LEU A 223 4.62 -12.32 10.37
CA LEU A 223 4.36 -11.33 11.42
C LEU A 223 5.26 -11.51 12.65
N GLU A 224 6.24 -12.41 12.56
CA GLU A 224 7.10 -12.74 13.69
C GLU A 224 7.81 -11.50 14.24
N GLY A 225 7.60 -11.22 15.50
CA GLY A 225 8.14 -10.04 16.15
C GLY A 225 7.50 -8.71 15.77
N ALA A 226 6.42 -8.68 14.97
CA ALA A 226 5.68 -7.45 14.70
C ALA A 226 4.97 -6.94 15.96
N ASP A 227 4.86 -5.62 16.11
CA ASP A 227 4.10 -4.96 17.18
C ASP A 227 2.70 -4.61 16.67
N LEU A 228 1.69 -5.20 17.29
CA LEU A 228 0.28 -5.05 16.91
C LEU A 228 -0.56 -4.35 18.00
N VAL A 229 0.09 -3.84 19.08
CA VAL A 229 -0.61 -3.32 20.27
C VAL A 229 -0.16 -1.90 20.56
#